data_81346db69e38cc5ab7d3abf32a9fb964
#
_entry.id   81346db69e38cc5ab7d3abf32a9fb964
#
_cell.length_a   1.000
_cell.length_b   1.000
_cell.length_c   1.000
_cell.angle_alpha   90.00
_cell.angle_beta   90.00
_cell.angle_gamma   90.00
#
_symmetry.space_group_name_H-M   'P 1'
#
loop_
_entity.id
_entity.type
_entity.pdbx_description
1 polymer ?
#
loop_
_entity_poly.entity_id
_entity_poly.type
_entity_poly.pdbx_seq_one_letter_code
_entity_poly.pdbx_strand_id
1 'polypeptide(L)'
;VHLYGESLKRLKVRYPSKREQEKISSLLSAIDDRIETQSRIINEMQSLISGITQRISKHSSVRMVLLSELLVERNEKNTELFPVHSVSVSEGVINQIDYLGRSFSAADTSHYNVAHRGDIIYTKSPTGEFPFGIVKRNSVGTNVSVSPLYGVYKAISDEVALYIHYYFCSPLNAQNYLHKLIQKGAKNTINITNQRFLENIIPLPDQKTLTGFVKLISAVSAKLKLEKSLLETLQTQKRYLLTQMFV
;
A
#
# COMPACT_ATOMS: atom_id res chain seq x y z
N VAL A 1 -40.95 1.16 -8.24
CA VAL A 1 -41.90 0.05 -7.95
C VAL A 1 -42.41 0.24 -6.53
N HIS A 2 -43.71 0.50 -6.36
CA HIS A 2 -44.31 0.59 -5.02
C HIS A 2 -44.70 -0.83 -4.58
N LEU A 3 -44.09 -1.32 -3.50
CA LEU A 3 -44.48 -2.56 -2.84
C LEU A 3 -45.71 -2.28 -1.94
N TYR A 4 -46.86 -2.75 -2.34
CA TYR A 4 -48.07 -2.67 -1.52
C TYR A 4 -48.11 -3.80 -0.49
N GLY A 5 -48.58 -3.54 0.73
CA GLY A 5 -48.65 -4.50 1.84
C GLY A 5 -49.37 -5.82 1.49
N GLU A 6 -50.37 -5.78 0.61
CA GLU A 6 -51.07 -6.97 0.09
C GLU A 6 -50.18 -7.86 -0.79
N SER A 7 -49.22 -7.29 -1.54
CA SER A 7 -48.27 -8.07 -2.33
C SER A 7 -47.26 -8.81 -1.45
N LEU A 8 -46.84 -8.20 -0.32
CA LEU A 8 -45.97 -8.84 0.67
C LEU A 8 -46.66 -10.02 1.37
N LYS A 9 -47.96 -9.93 1.69
CA LYS A 9 -48.71 -11.01 2.31
C LYS A 9 -48.87 -12.26 1.42
N ARG A 10 -48.73 -12.10 0.11
CA ARG A 10 -48.82 -13.19 -0.88
C ARG A 10 -47.48 -13.87 -1.17
N LEU A 11 -46.39 -13.34 -0.62
CA LEU A 11 -45.05 -13.88 -0.86
C LEU A 11 -44.92 -15.23 -0.11
N LYS A 12 -44.74 -16.31 -0.86
CA LYS A 12 -44.42 -17.60 -0.29
C LYS A 12 -42.90 -17.71 -0.11
N VAL A 13 -42.46 -17.64 1.11
CA VAL A 13 -41.04 -17.83 1.46
C VAL A 13 -40.84 -19.25 1.93
N ARG A 14 -39.88 -19.96 1.31
CA ARG A 14 -39.38 -21.25 1.83
C ARG A 14 -38.24 -20.98 2.80
N TYR A 15 -38.29 -21.55 3.99
CA TYR A 15 -37.26 -21.45 4.98
C TYR A 15 -36.95 -22.85 5.57
N PRO A 16 -35.70 -23.13 5.95
CA PRO A 16 -35.30 -24.41 6.50
C PRO A 16 -35.93 -24.64 7.90
N SER A 17 -35.88 -25.88 8.35
CA SER A 17 -36.32 -26.23 9.73
C SER A 17 -35.46 -25.47 10.75
N LYS A 18 -36.00 -25.28 11.96
CA LYS A 18 -35.29 -24.56 13.06
C LYS A 18 -33.89 -25.14 13.32
N ARG A 19 -33.75 -26.45 13.31
CA ARG A 19 -32.48 -27.18 13.49
C ARG A 19 -31.48 -26.89 12.36
N GLU A 20 -31.96 -26.75 11.14
CA GLU A 20 -31.13 -26.36 9.97
C GLU A 20 -30.71 -24.90 10.05
N GLN A 21 -31.63 -24.01 10.46
CA GLN A 21 -31.33 -22.59 10.68
C GLN A 21 -30.21 -22.43 11.74
N GLU A 22 -30.28 -23.18 12.83
CA GLU A 22 -29.25 -23.18 13.90
C GLU A 22 -27.89 -23.64 13.35
N LYS A 23 -27.85 -24.69 12.52
CA LYS A 23 -26.61 -25.17 11.89
C LYS A 23 -26.02 -24.14 10.92
N ILE A 24 -26.86 -23.53 10.09
CA ILE A 24 -26.47 -22.49 9.13
C ILE A 24 -25.90 -21.29 9.88
N SER A 25 -26.62 -20.81 10.90
CA SER A 25 -26.17 -19.68 11.73
C SER A 25 -24.83 -19.97 12.41
N SER A 26 -24.67 -21.15 13.00
CA SER A 26 -23.41 -21.57 13.64
C SER A 26 -22.25 -21.61 12.65
N LEU A 27 -22.48 -22.15 11.42
CA LEU A 27 -21.45 -22.20 10.39
C LEU A 27 -21.02 -20.79 9.94
N LEU A 28 -22.01 -19.91 9.68
CA LEU A 28 -21.71 -18.55 9.24
C LEU A 28 -21.00 -17.75 10.33
N SER A 29 -21.43 -17.89 11.60
CA SER A 29 -20.75 -17.26 12.74
C SER A 29 -19.30 -17.72 12.86
N ALA A 30 -19.03 -19.02 12.72
CA ALA A 30 -17.67 -19.55 12.79
C ALA A 30 -16.77 -19.00 11.65
N ILE A 31 -17.33 -18.75 10.47
CA ILE A 31 -16.59 -18.12 9.37
C ILE A 31 -16.32 -16.63 9.69
N ASP A 32 -17.30 -15.93 10.26
CA ASP A 32 -17.14 -14.53 10.65
C ASP A 32 -16.08 -14.37 11.75
N ASP A 33 -16.08 -15.21 12.76
CA ASP A 33 -15.06 -15.23 13.81
C ASP A 33 -13.65 -15.46 13.23
N ARG A 34 -13.53 -16.31 12.21
CA ARG A 34 -12.25 -16.53 11.51
C ARG A 34 -11.83 -15.31 10.71
N ILE A 35 -12.74 -14.66 10.00
CA ILE A 35 -12.48 -13.43 9.22
C ILE A 35 -12.02 -12.30 10.15
N GLU A 36 -12.70 -12.13 11.29
CA GLU A 36 -12.34 -11.13 12.30
C GLU A 36 -10.96 -11.41 12.91
N THR A 37 -10.72 -12.66 13.31
CA THR A 37 -9.42 -13.08 13.85
C THR A 37 -8.29 -12.85 12.82
N GLN A 38 -8.53 -13.19 11.56
CA GLN A 38 -7.57 -13.01 10.49
C GLN A 38 -7.27 -11.52 10.27
N SER A 39 -8.30 -10.67 10.29
CA SER A 39 -8.14 -9.22 10.17
C SER A 39 -7.32 -8.64 11.33
N ARG A 40 -7.53 -9.13 12.56
CA ARG A 40 -6.76 -8.73 13.74
C ARG A 40 -5.28 -9.13 13.60
N ILE A 41 -4.98 -10.33 13.15
CA ILE A 41 -3.60 -10.79 12.90
C ILE A 41 -2.90 -9.88 11.89
N ILE A 42 -3.57 -9.51 10.80
CA ILE A 42 -3.04 -8.60 9.79
C ILE A 42 -2.69 -7.23 10.40
N ASN A 43 -3.60 -6.66 11.19
CA ASN A 43 -3.41 -5.37 11.84
C ASN A 43 -2.26 -5.40 12.86
N GLU A 44 -2.14 -6.46 13.64
CA GLU A 44 -1.04 -6.66 14.59
C GLU A 44 0.31 -6.77 13.87
N MET A 45 0.37 -7.49 12.75
CA MET A 45 1.59 -7.58 11.94
C MET A 45 1.99 -6.25 11.31
N GLN A 46 1.03 -5.45 10.82
CA GLN A 46 1.29 -4.10 10.32
C GLN A 46 1.82 -3.17 11.41
N SER A 47 1.22 -3.26 12.60
CA SER A 47 1.68 -2.51 13.79
C SER A 47 3.08 -2.94 14.22
N LEU A 48 3.40 -4.23 14.15
CA LEU A 48 4.73 -4.76 14.42
C LEU A 48 5.77 -4.20 13.44
N ILE A 49 5.49 -4.19 12.15
CA ILE A 49 6.37 -3.61 11.11
C ILE A 49 6.63 -2.12 11.43
N SER A 50 5.59 -1.37 11.74
CA SER A 50 5.71 0.05 12.09
C SER A 50 6.56 0.24 13.36
N GLY A 51 6.32 -0.54 14.41
CA GLY A 51 7.09 -0.50 15.66
C GLY A 51 8.56 -0.85 15.48
N ILE A 52 8.88 -1.89 14.70
CA ILE A 52 10.26 -2.27 14.36
C ILE A 52 10.94 -1.11 13.62
N THR A 53 10.30 -0.54 12.61
CA THR A 53 10.86 0.57 11.82
C THR A 53 11.13 1.79 12.70
N GLN A 54 10.18 2.16 13.56
CA GLN A 54 10.33 3.28 14.47
C GLN A 54 11.46 3.05 15.49
N ARG A 55 11.57 1.84 16.03
CA ARG A 55 12.64 1.48 16.98
C ARG A 55 14.02 1.58 16.34
N ILE A 56 14.15 1.10 15.11
CA ILE A 56 15.41 1.11 14.38
C ILE A 56 15.81 2.52 13.95
N SER A 57 14.87 3.34 13.52
CA SER A 57 15.14 4.74 13.16
C SER A 57 15.54 5.63 14.34
N LYS A 58 15.37 5.16 15.57
CA LYS A 58 15.78 5.84 16.81
C LYS A 58 16.92 5.13 17.54
N HIS A 59 17.52 4.10 16.93
CA HIS A 59 18.61 3.35 17.55
C HIS A 59 19.87 4.23 17.71
N SER A 60 20.69 3.93 18.70
CA SER A 60 21.91 4.69 19.01
C SER A 60 22.97 4.66 17.90
N SER A 61 22.92 3.66 17.01
CA SER A 61 23.83 3.53 15.86
C SER A 61 23.38 4.31 14.61
N VAL A 62 22.28 5.04 14.70
CA VAL A 62 21.73 5.83 13.58
C VAL A 62 22.57 7.06 13.33
N ARG A 63 22.90 7.33 12.07
CA ARG A 63 23.45 8.60 11.59
C ARG A 63 22.42 9.34 10.72
N MET A 64 22.42 10.65 10.78
CA MET A 64 21.61 11.49 9.89
C MET A 64 22.33 11.63 8.56
N VAL A 65 21.66 11.27 7.46
CA VAL A 65 22.24 11.22 6.11
C VAL A 65 21.32 11.99 5.16
N LEU A 66 21.90 12.77 4.25
CA LEU A 66 21.13 13.39 3.17
C LEU A 66 20.50 12.32 2.27
N LEU A 67 19.25 12.51 1.90
CA LEU A 67 18.59 11.55 1.02
C LEU A 67 19.24 11.47 -0.36
N SER A 68 19.89 12.55 -0.81
CA SER A 68 20.72 12.60 -2.03
C SER A 68 21.96 11.71 -2.00
N GLU A 69 22.44 11.31 -0.82
CA GLU A 69 23.53 10.34 -0.69
C GLU A 69 23.04 8.89 -0.90
N LEU A 70 21.74 8.66 -0.74
CA LEU A 70 21.10 7.34 -0.77
C LEU A 70 20.30 7.07 -2.04
N LEU A 71 19.81 8.13 -2.70
CA LEU A 71 18.94 8.06 -3.85
C LEU A 71 19.45 8.94 -4.99
N VAL A 72 19.32 8.43 -6.20
CA VAL A 72 19.60 9.18 -7.44
C VAL A 72 18.34 9.19 -8.29
N GLU A 73 17.92 10.36 -8.78
CA GLU A 73 16.76 10.48 -9.67
C GLU A 73 16.95 9.67 -10.95
N ARG A 74 15.93 8.89 -11.33
CA ARG A 74 15.86 8.17 -12.58
C ARG A 74 15.00 8.95 -13.57
N ASN A 75 15.60 9.34 -14.70
CA ASN A 75 14.94 10.12 -15.75
C ASN A 75 14.63 9.27 -17.01
N GLU A 76 14.29 7.99 -16.81
CA GLU A 76 13.97 7.04 -17.88
C GLU A 76 12.53 7.18 -18.32
N LYS A 77 12.29 7.26 -19.64
CA LYS A 77 10.95 7.39 -20.22
C LYS A 77 10.45 6.04 -20.74
N ASN A 78 9.13 5.89 -20.74
CA ASN A 78 8.43 4.64 -21.05
C ASN A 78 8.38 4.34 -22.56
N THR A 79 9.52 4.31 -23.21
CA THR A 79 9.62 3.97 -24.66
C THR A 79 9.30 2.51 -24.96
N GLU A 80 9.44 1.63 -23.96
CA GLU A 80 9.11 0.20 -24.05
C GLU A 80 7.64 -0.10 -23.70
N LEU A 81 6.85 0.93 -23.42
CA LEU A 81 5.42 0.83 -23.12
C LEU A 81 5.09 -0.12 -21.96
N PHE A 82 5.88 -0.10 -20.90
CA PHE A 82 5.54 -0.81 -19.66
C PHE A 82 4.16 -0.42 -19.13
N PRO A 83 3.42 -1.35 -18.52
CA PRO A 83 2.07 -1.10 -18.00
C PRO A 83 2.06 0.00 -16.93
N VAL A 84 1.04 0.84 -16.98
CA VAL A 84 0.88 1.98 -16.05
C VAL A 84 0.45 1.49 -14.68
N HIS A 85 1.16 1.95 -13.66
CA HIS A 85 0.89 1.66 -12.26
C HIS A 85 0.53 2.93 -11.49
N SER A 86 -0.38 2.77 -10.55
CA SER A 86 -0.70 3.75 -9.52
C SER A 86 0.09 3.44 -8.24
N VAL A 87 0.18 4.43 -7.35
CA VAL A 87 0.81 4.27 -6.04
C VAL A 87 -0.25 4.48 -4.97
N SER A 88 -0.51 3.43 -4.19
CA SER A 88 -1.49 3.41 -3.10
C SER A 88 -0.81 3.44 -1.74
N VAL A 89 -1.49 4.01 -0.74
CA VAL A 89 -1.03 4.00 0.65
C VAL A 89 -0.94 2.56 1.18
N SER A 90 -2.00 1.76 0.95
CA SER A 90 -2.15 0.39 1.49
C SER A 90 -1.47 -0.67 0.63
N GLU A 91 -1.62 -0.58 -0.70
CA GLU A 91 -1.19 -1.64 -1.63
C GLU A 91 0.18 -1.38 -2.27
N GLY A 92 0.74 -0.17 -2.07
CA GLY A 92 2.01 0.19 -2.69
C GLY A 92 1.87 0.48 -4.19
N VAL A 93 2.79 -0.03 -5.00
CA VAL A 93 2.76 0.12 -6.47
C VAL A 93 1.90 -0.98 -7.06
N ILE A 94 0.81 -0.61 -7.71
CA ILE A 94 -0.24 -1.53 -8.19
C ILE A 94 -0.67 -1.17 -9.60
N ASN A 95 -0.99 -2.19 -10.40
CA ASN A 95 -1.51 -1.97 -11.76
C ASN A 95 -2.79 -1.12 -11.71
N GLN A 96 -2.83 -0.07 -12.53
CA GLN A 96 -3.92 0.90 -12.50
C GLN A 96 -5.26 0.30 -12.91
N ILE A 97 -5.27 -0.59 -13.90
CA ILE A 97 -6.49 -1.24 -14.39
C ILE A 97 -7.01 -2.24 -13.35
N ASP A 98 -6.13 -3.06 -12.79
CA ASP A 98 -6.51 -4.06 -11.79
C ASP A 98 -7.09 -3.41 -10.52
N TYR A 99 -6.57 -2.23 -10.16
CA TYR A 99 -6.96 -1.53 -8.94
C TYR A 99 -8.21 -0.65 -9.09
N LEU A 100 -8.35 0.06 -10.22
CA LEU A 100 -9.40 1.06 -10.45
C LEU A 100 -10.48 0.58 -11.43
N GLY A 101 -10.34 -0.63 -11.98
CA GLY A 101 -11.24 -1.18 -12.99
C GLY A 101 -11.16 -0.50 -14.36
N ARG A 102 -10.36 0.56 -14.49
CA ARG A 102 -10.13 1.30 -15.73
C ARG A 102 -8.78 2.03 -15.72
N SER A 103 -8.25 2.33 -16.88
CA SER A 103 -7.09 3.20 -17.01
C SER A 103 -7.49 4.68 -16.93
N PHE A 104 -6.72 5.47 -16.20
CA PHE A 104 -6.77 6.93 -16.20
C PHE A 104 -5.54 7.54 -16.87
N SER A 105 -4.68 6.70 -17.45
CA SER A 105 -3.50 7.14 -18.19
C SER A 105 -3.90 7.77 -19.53
N ALA A 106 -3.03 8.61 -20.08
CA ALA A 106 -3.14 9.09 -21.43
C ALA A 106 -3.11 7.92 -22.44
N ALA A 107 -3.62 8.14 -23.63
CA ALA A 107 -3.54 7.15 -24.72
C ALA A 107 -2.08 6.85 -25.10
N ASP A 108 -1.22 7.88 -25.08
CA ASP A 108 0.24 7.75 -25.22
C ASP A 108 0.90 7.88 -23.83
N THR A 109 1.56 6.83 -23.39
CA THR A 109 2.30 6.75 -22.14
C THR A 109 3.81 6.77 -22.31
N SER A 110 4.31 7.02 -23.51
CA SER A 110 5.75 7.06 -23.82
C SER A 110 6.52 8.10 -23.01
N HIS A 111 5.86 9.17 -22.60
CA HIS A 111 6.40 10.24 -21.76
C HIS A 111 6.34 9.97 -20.25
N TYR A 112 5.74 8.85 -19.83
CA TYR A 112 5.69 8.44 -18.41
C TYR A 112 7.08 8.06 -17.90
N ASN A 113 7.25 8.09 -16.58
CA ASN A 113 8.51 7.70 -15.95
C ASN A 113 8.54 6.19 -15.73
N VAL A 114 9.68 5.55 -16.01
CA VAL A 114 9.90 4.13 -15.72
C VAL A 114 10.44 3.99 -14.31
N ALA A 115 9.85 3.10 -13.54
CA ALA A 115 10.34 2.68 -12.23
C ALA A 115 10.75 1.21 -12.28
N HIS A 116 12.05 0.95 -12.11
CA HIS A 116 12.58 -0.40 -12.01
C HIS A 116 12.21 -1.04 -10.67
N ARG A 117 12.27 -2.37 -10.62
CA ARG A 117 12.13 -3.08 -9.34
C ARG A 117 13.14 -2.54 -8.33
N GLY A 118 12.65 -2.18 -7.15
CA GLY A 118 13.47 -1.61 -6.09
C GLY A 118 13.53 -0.09 -6.05
N ASP A 119 13.16 0.60 -7.12
CA ASP A 119 13.15 2.06 -7.15
C ASP A 119 12.13 2.64 -6.15
N ILE A 120 12.47 3.80 -5.63
CA ILE A 120 11.59 4.60 -4.77
C ILE A 120 10.77 5.55 -5.63
N ILE A 121 9.47 5.62 -5.39
CA ILE A 121 8.53 6.49 -6.11
C ILE A 121 7.92 7.48 -5.11
N TYR A 122 7.93 8.76 -5.45
CA TYR A 122 7.29 9.83 -4.69
C TYR A 122 6.18 10.50 -5.52
N THR A 123 4.94 10.51 -5.00
CA THR A 123 3.74 10.89 -5.77
C THR A 123 3.41 12.37 -5.76
N LYS A 124 3.86 13.15 -4.80
CA LYS A 124 3.56 14.58 -4.61
C LYS A 124 2.09 14.94 -4.34
N SER A 125 1.15 14.03 -4.51
CA SER A 125 -0.28 14.28 -4.34
C SER A 125 -0.74 13.98 -2.91
N PRO A 126 -1.52 14.84 -2.28
CA PRO A 126 -2.11 14.57 -0.97
C PRO A 126 -3.00 13.33 -1.01
N THR A 127 -2.88 12.46 -0.01
CA THR A 127 -3.66 11.23 0.10
C THR A 127 -3.83 10.84 1.57
N GLY A 128 -5.06 10.90 2.10
CA GLY A 128 -5.35 10.53 3.48
C GLY A 128 -4.43 11.23 4.50
N GLU A 129 -3.73 10.45 5.31
CA GLU A 129 -2.79 10.95 6.34
C GLU A 129 -1.45 11.47 5.76
N PHE A 130 -1.29 11.47 4.44
CA PHE A 130 -0.08 11.92 3.73
C PHE A 130 -0.35 13.22 2.95
N PRO A 131 -0.41 14.38 3.63
CA PRO A 131 -0.81 15.65 3.00
C PRO A 131 0.19 16.16 1.95
N PHE A 132 1.42 15.63 1.92
CA PHE A 132 2.48 16.07 1.02
C PHE A 132 2.90 14.99 0.00
N GLY A 133 2.09 13.93 -0.14
CA GLY A 133 2.35 12.80 -1.01
C GLY A 133 2.93 11.59 -0.27
N ILE A 134 2.94 10.47 -0.97
CA ILE A 134 3.40 9.16 -0.46
C ILE A 134 4.68 8.72 -1.14
N VAL A 135 5.51 7.98 -0.39
CA VAL A 135 6.76 7.40 -0.86
C VAL A 135 6.65 5.88 -0.76
N LYS A 136 6.84 5.19 -1.88
CA LYS A 136 6.77 3.73 -1.94
C LYS A 136 7.91 3.16 -2.77
N ARG A 137 8.37 1.95 -2.41
CA ARG A 137 9.29 1.16 -3.21
C ARG A 137 8.52 0.39 -4.28
N ASN A 138 9.01 0.34 -5.51
CA ASN A 138 8.48 -0.58 -6.51
C ASN A 138 8.82 -2.03 -6.10
N SER A 139 7.82 -2.74 -5.59
CA SER A 139 7.90 -4.15 -5.19
C SER A 139 7.31 -5.09 -6.24
N VAL A 140 6.86 -4.57 -7.39
CA VAL A 140 6.39 -5.36 -8.53
C VAL A 140 7.59 -6.11 -9.14
N GLY A 141 7.36 -7.32 -9.60
CA GLY A 141 8.43 -8.20 -10.12
C GLY A 141 9.11 -7.71 -11.41
N THR A 142 8.52 -6.70 -12.07
CA THR A 142 8.93 -6.14 -13.36
C THR A 142 9.12 -4.63 -13.30
N ASN A 143 9.66 -4.05 -14.36
CA ASN A 143 9.62 -2.62 -14.58
C ASN A 143 8.18 -2.16 -14.82
N VAL A 144 7.85 -0.98 -14.35
CA VAL A 144 6.52 -0.40 -14.47
C VAL A 144 6.62 1.06 -14.92
N SER A 145 5.57 1.59 -15.52
CA SER A 145 5.48 3.02 -15.78
C SER A 145 4.57 3.70 -14.74
N VAL A 146 4.92 4.93 -14.40
CA VAL A 146 4.17 5.77 -13.45
C VAL A 146 4.01 7.18 -14.00
N SER A 147 3.06 7.93 -13.46
CA SER A 147 2.78 9.31 -13.89
C SER A 147 4.06 10.13 -14.05
N PRO A 148 4.17 10.98 -15.09
CA PRO A 148 5.30 11.89 -15.27
C PRO A 148 5.43 12.92 -14.13
N LEU A 149 4.39 13.11 -13.33
CA LEU A 149 4.40 13.99 -12.17
C LEU A 149 5.14 13.38 -10.96
N TYR A 150 5.35 12.07 -10.95
CA TYR A 150 6.01 11.37 -9.85
C TYR A 150 7.53 11.43 -9.97
N GLY A 151 8.21 11.57 -8.83
CA GLY A 151 9.64 11.35 -8.77
C GLY A 151 9.95 9.85 -8.71
N VAL A 152 10.94 9.40 -9.47
CA VAL A 152 11.44 8.03 -9.44
C VAL A 152 12.91 8.06 -9.10
N TYR A 153 13.34 7.24 -8.14
CA TYR A 153 14.71 7.28 -7.63
C TYR A 153 15.28 5.87 -7.47
N LYS A 154 16.49 5.67 -8.00
CA LYS A 154 17.30 4.49 -7.76
C LYS A 154 18.01 4.62 -6.41
N ALA A 155 17.89 3.63 -5.56
CA ALA A 155 18.65 3.57 -4.29
C ALA A 155 20.04 2.98 -4.49
N ILE A 156 20.98 3.33 -3.61
CA ILE A 156 22.34 2.80 -3.60
C ILE A 156 22.40 1.29 -3.33
N SER A 157 21.39 0.74 -2.64
CA SER A 157 21.23 -0.71 -2.43
C SER A 157 19.76 -1.07 -2.19
N ASP A 158 19.41 -2.34 -2.39
CA ASP A 158 18.08 -2.87 -2.09
C ASP A 158 17.72 -2.78 -0.60
N GLU A 159 18.69 -2.94 0.29
CA GLU A 159 18.51 -2.82 1.74
C GLU A 159 18.10 -1.39 2.11
N VAL A 160 18.79 -0.40 1.54
CA VAL A 160 18.47 1.03 1.73
C VAL A 160 17.11 1.37 1.14
N ALA A 161 16.79 0.86 -0.05
CA ALA A 161 15.47 1.07 -0.66
C ALA A 161 14.34 0.52 0.22
N LEU A 162 14.53 -0.67 0.79
CA LEU A 162 13.54 -1.29 1.67
C LEU A 162 13.38 -0.49 2.98
N TYR A 163 14.48 -0.04 3.57
CA TYR A 163 14.45 0.81 4.76
C TYR A 163 13.72 2.14 4.50
N ILE A 164 14.06 2.83 3.43
CA ILE A 164 13.41 4.09 3.00
C ILE A 164 11.90 3.87 2.82
N HIS A 165 11.50 2.78 2.15
CA HIS A 165 10.09 2.44 1.99
C HIS A 165 9.36 2.39 3.32
N TYR A 166 9.85 1.59 4.28
CA TYR A 166 9.19 1.43 5.57
C TYR A 166 9.30 2.68 6.46
N TYR A 167 10.39 3.42 6.37
CA TYR A 167 10.53 4.71 7.07
C TYR A 167 9.41 5.68 6.66
N PHE A 168 9.15 5.82 5.36
CA PHE A 168 8.11 6.68 4.82
C PHE A 168 6.70 6.07 4.84
N CYS A 169 6.52 4.81 5.20
CA CYS A 169 5.20 4.25 5.50
C CYS A 169 4.59 4.85 6.77
N SER A 170 5.38 5.47 7.65
CA SER A 170 4.88 6.25 8.78
C SER A 170 4.41 7.64 8.31
N PRO A 171 3.11 8.00 8.48
CA PRO A 171 2.62 9.34 8.15
C PRO A 171 3.42 10.44 8.85
N LEU A 172 3.76 10.24 10.13
CA LEU A 172 4.53 11.20 10.91
C LEU A 172 5.94 11.43 10.34
N ASN A 173 6.65 10.36 9.95
CA ASN A 173 7.97 10.48 9.34
C ASN A 173 7.90 11.18 7.99
N ALA A 174 6.91 10.81 7.15
CA ALA A 174 6.69 11.43 5.85
C ALA A 174 6.37 12.94 6.01
N GLN A 175 5.47 13.29 6.93
CA GLN A 175 5.13 14.68 7.19
C GLN A 175 6.33 15.47 7.70
N ASN A 176 7.06 14.98 8.70
CA ASN A 176 8.22 15.67 9.28
C ASN A 176 9.34 15.87 8.25
N TYR A 177 9.51 14.92 7.34
CA TYR A 177 10.48 15.02 6.27
C TYR A 177 10.06 16.03 5.21
N LEU A 178 8.85 15.86 4.65
CA LEU A 178 8.36 16.62 3.50
C LEU A 178 8.00 18.07 3.86
N HIS A 179 7.46 18.30 5.06
CA HIS A 179 7.06 19.65 5.50
C HIS A 179 8.20 20.66 5.41
N LYS A 180 9.43 20.26 5.73
CA LYS A 180 10.63 21.10 5.65
C LYS A 180 11.02 21.48 4.22
N LEU A 181 10.54 20.74 3.24
CA LEU A 181 10.87 20.91 1.82
C LEU A 181 9.84 21.73 1.05
N ILE A 182 8.73 22.09 1.72
CA ILE A 182 7.64 22.84 1.08
C ILE A 182 8.10 24.21 0.65
N GLN A 183 7.91 24.50 -0.64
CA GLN A 183 7.98 25.85 -1.18
C GLN A 183 6.56 26.38 -1.36
N LYS A 184 6.26 27.51 -0.75
CA LYS A 184 4.99 28.22 -0.98
C LYS A 184 5.04 28.82 -2.38
N GLY A 185 4.35 28.20 -3.32
CA GLY A 185 4.14 28.74 -4.67
C GLY A 185 3.06 29.84 -4.67
N ALA A 186 2.90 30.49 -5.82
CA ALA A 186 1.77 31.38 -6.05
C ALA A 186 0.46 30.63 -5.78
N LYS A 187 -0.48 31.26 -5.06
CA LYS A 187 -1.77 30.67 -4.62
C LYS A 187 -1.67 29.58 -3.53
N ASN A 188 -0.62 29.58 -2.68
CA ASN A 188 -0.43 28.59 -1.61
C ASN A 188 -0.34 27.13 -2.09
N THR A 189 0.00 26.88 -3.35
CA THR A 189 0.23 25.52 -3.85
C THR A 189 1.49 24.95 -3.22
N ILE A 190 1.36 23.78 -2.61
CA ILE A 190 2.49 23.01 -2.06
C ILE A 190 3.19 22.33 -3.24
N ASN A 191 4.45 22.70 -3.48
CA ASN A 191 5.26 22.09 -4.51
C ASN A 191 6.60 21.61 -3.90
N ILE A 192 6.90 20.31 -4.11
CA ILE A 192 8.20 19.71 -3.81
C ILE A 192 8.72 19.12 -5.11
N THR A 193 9.75 19.75 -5.71
CA THR A 193 10.37 19.22 -6.93
C THR A 193 11.10 17.90 -6.65
N ASN A 194 11.41 17.14 -7.71
CA ASN A 194 12.16 15.88 -7.60
C ASN A 194 13.53 16.09 -6.93
N GLN A 195 14.23 17.14 -7.32
CA GLN A 195 15.52 17.50 -6.74
C GLN A 195 15.36 17.91 -5.25
N ARG A 196 14.36 18.74 -4.96
CA ARG A 196 14.07 19.20 -3.60
C ARG A 196 13.77 18.05 -2.65
N PHE A 197 13.10 17.00 -3.13
CA PHE A 197 12.83 15.78 -2.34
C PHE A 197 14.09 15.15 -1.77
N LEU A 198 15.24 15.30 -2.40
CA LEU A 198 16.51 14.73 -1.98
C LEU A 198 17.30 15.59 -0.97
N GLU A 199 16.87 16.82 -0.70
CA GLU A 199 17.66 17.83 0.05
C GLU A 199 17.47 17.77 1.58
N ASN A 200 16.76 16.80 2.11
CA ASN A 200 16.58 16.65 3.56
C ASN A 200 17.25 15.37 4.08
N ILE A 201 17.39 15.29 5.38
CA ILE A 201 18.08 14.19 6.06
C ILE A 201 17.09 13.17 6.60
N ILE A 202 17.50 11.89 6.57
CA ILE A 202 16.81 10.79 7.25
C ILE A 202 17.76 10.07 8.20
N PRO A 203 17.24 9.45 9.26
CA PRO A 203 18.05 8.56 10.10
C PRO A 203 18.37 7.27 9.32
N LEU A 204 19.65 6.93 9.19
CA LEU A 204 20.10 5.68 8.57
C LEU A 204 20.83 4.84 9.62
N PRO A 205 20.37 3.61 9.91
CA PRO A 205 21.08 2.69 10.81
C PRO A 205 22.41 2.24 10.22
N ASP A 206 23.31 1.76 11.07
CA ASP A 206 24.54 1.12 10.61
C ASP A 206 24.25 -0.15 9.78
N GLN A 207 25.22 -0.61 9.00
CA GLN A 207 25.04 -1.73 8.07
C GLN A 207 24.57 -3.01 8.77
N LYS A 208 25.08 -3.33 9.96
CA LYS A 208 24.69 -4.54 10.71
C LYS A 208 23.20 -4.48 11.12
N THR A 209 22.79 -3.35 11.67
CA THR A 209 21.38 -3.09 12.06
C THR A 209 20.47 -3.08 10.84
N LEU A 210 20.89 -2.47 9.73
CA LEU A 210 20.16 -2.42 8.47
C LEU A 210 19.93 -3.84 7.90
N THR A 211 20.98 -4.66 7.82
CA THR A 211 20.85 -6.05 7.34
C THR A 211 19.94 -6.88 8.24
N GLY A 212 20.03 -6.73 9.56
CA GLY A 212 19.11 -7.37 10.51
C GLY A 212 17.67 -6.93 10.32
N PHE A 213 17.45 -5.62 10.12
CA PHE A 213 16.14 -5.05 9.80
C PHE A 213 15.54 -5.66 8.53
N VAL A 214 16.32 -5.66 7.44
CA VAL A 214 15.85 -6.18 6.14
C VAL A 214 15.45 -7.65 6.25
N LYS A 215 16.26 -8.48 6.92
CA LYS A 215 15.94 -9.88 7.14
C LYS A 215 14.61 -10.06 7.90
N LEU A 216 14.44 -9.33 9.00
CA LEU A 216 13.25 -9.42 9.84
C LEU A 216 12.01 -8.90 9.09
N ILE A 217 12.09 -7.72 8.50
CA ILE A 217 10.96 -7.10 7.78
C ILE A 217 10.55 -7.94 6.57
N SER A 218 11.49 -8.50 5.83
CA SER A 218 11.18 -9.36 4.69
C SER A 218 10.41 -10.61 5.13
N ALA A 219 10.80 -11.23 6.23
CA ALA A 219 10.08 -12.38 6.78
C ALA A 219 8.67 -12.03 7.24
N VAL A 220 8.51 -10.92 8.00
CA VAL A 220 7.19 -10.46 8.46
C VAL A 220 6.31 -10.05 7.28
N SER A 221 6.85 -9.37 6.28
CA SER A 221 6.10 -8.94 5.09
C SER A 221 5.65 -10.12 4.23
N ALA A 222 6.49 -11.15 4.08
CA ALA A 222 6.11 -12.38 3.40
C ALA A 222 4.94 -13.07 4.12
N LYS A 223 5.00 -13.17 5.45
CA LYS A 223 3.92 -13.72 6.28
C LYS A 223 2.66 -12.87 6.14
N LEU A 224 2.75 -11.54 6.23
CA LEU A 224 1.62 -10.62 6.06
C LEU A 224 0.91 -10.81 4.71
N LYS A 225 1.67 -11.02 3.63
CA LYS A 225 1.11 -11.31 2.31
C LYS A 225 0.28 -12.61 2.31
N LEU A 226 0.76 -13.66 2.96
CA LEU A 226 0.02 -14.93 3.09
C LEU A 226 -1.26 -14.75 3.90
N GLU A 227 -1.21 -14.00 5.02
CA GLU A 227 -2.38 -13.74 5.84
C GLU A 227 -3.45 -12.91 5.12
N LYS A 228 -3.05 -11.92 4.30
CA LYS A 228 -3.97 -11.19 3.42
C LYS A 228 -4.64 -12.10 2.41
N SER A 229 -3.90 -12.97 1.73
CA SER A 229 -4.45 -13.95 0.78
C SER A 229 -5.42 -14.93 1.44
N LEU A 230 -5.13 -15.35 2.68
CA LEU A 230 -6.04 -16.20 3.46
C LEU A 230 -7.35 -15.46 3.78
N LEU A 231 -7.27 -14.17 4.17
CA LEU A 231 -8.46 -13.35 4.41
C LEU A 231 -9.34 -13.23 3.18
N GLU A 232 -8.77 -12.95 2.01
CA GLU A 232 -9.50 -12.89 0.74
C GLU A 232 -10.18 -14.23 0.41
N THR A 233 -9.49 -15.35 0.67
CA THR A 233 -10.04 -16.70 0.49
C THR A 233 -11.25 -16.94 1.40
N LEU A 234 -11.15 -16.59 2.69
CA LEU A 234 -12.24 -16.73 3.65
C LEU A 234 -13.46 -15.87 3.28
N GLN A 235 -13.23 -14.64 2.86
CA GLN A 235 -14.29 -13.74 2.40
C GLN A 235 -14.98 -14.26 1.13
N THR A 236 -14.22 -14.83 0.21
CA THR A 236 -14.74 -15.44 -1.02
C THR A 236 -15.56 -16.70 -0.70
N GLN A 237 -15.09 -17.55 0.20
CA GLN A 237 -15.83 -18.72 0.68
C GLN A 237 -17.14 -18.32 1.35
N LYS A 238 -17.13 -17.30 2.22
CA LYS A 238 -18.35 -16.77 2.83
C LYS A 238 -19.35 -16.33 1.79
N ARG A 239 -18.92 -15.53 0.80
CA ARG A 239 -19.77 -15.03 -0.28
C ARG A 239 -20.36 -16.16 -1.10
N TYR A 240 -19.57 -17.15 -1.45
CA TYR A 240 -20.04 -18.35 -2.18
C TYR A 240 -21.12 -19.09 -1.37
N LEU A 241 -20.88 -19.38 -0.10
CA LEU A 241 -21.85 -20.04 0.77
C LEU A 241 -23.18 -19.28 0.85
N LEU A 242 -23.12 -17.95 1.07
CA LEU A 242 -24.32 -17.12 1.08
C LEU A 242 -25.09 -17.20 -0.24
N THR A 243 -24.39 -17.19 -1.38
CA THR A 243 -25.04 -17.33 -2.69
C THR A 243 -25.71 -18.71 -2.87
N GLN A 244 -25.13 -19.78 -2.33
CA GLN A 244 -25.69 -21.13 -2.45
C GLN A 244 -26.83 -21.39 -1.46
N MET A 245 -26.85 -20.72 -0.31
CA MET A 245 -27.82 -20.98 0.76
C MET A 245 -29.09 -20.13 0.66
N PHE A 246 -29.04 -19.03 -0.07
CA PHE A 246 -30.14 -18.05 -0.16
C PHE A 246 -30.61 -17.78 -1.60
N VAL A 247 -30.57 -18.80 -2.45
CA VAL A 247 -31.12 -18.78 -3.81
C VAL A 247 -32.63 -19.06 -3.81
#